data_8fa904f5641f70f63f3adf6532e112cb
#
_entry.id   8fa904f5641f70f63f3adf6532e112cb
#
_cell.length_a   1.000
_cell.length_b   1.000
_cell.length_c   1.000
_cell.angle_alpha   90.00
_cell.angle_beta   90.00
_cell.angle_gamma   90.00
#
_symmetry.space_group_name_H-M   'P 1'
#
loop_
_entity.id
_entity.type
_entity.pdbx_description
1 polymer ?
#
loop_
_entity_poly.entity_id
_entity_poly.type
_entity_poly.pdbx_seq_one_letter_code
_entity_poly.pdbx_strand_id
1 'polypeptide(L)'
;PEESRTSPLDMDLTVSLGDKVKMTGFGLKGALTGKMQVWAKPGREMTANGGLEVSGRYKAYGQDLTITRGNLNWNYNAVSAPRINIRAERRIG
;
A
#
# COMPACT_ATOMS: atom_id res chain seq x y z
N PRO A 1 10.34 -15.05 18.41
CA PRO A 1 9.46 -15.78 17.62
C PRO A 1 9.00 -15.02 16.46
N GLU A 2 8.50 -15.72 15.60
CA GLU A 2 8.03 -15.14 14.51
C GLU A 2 6.95 -14.20 14.80
N GLU A 3 6.85 -13.23 14.01
CA GLU A 3 5.88 -12.24 14.21
C GLU A 3 4.52 -12.78 14.02
N SER A 4 3.69 -12.54 14.96
CA SER A 4 2.33 -12.91 14.83
C SER A 4 1.61 -11.93 13.94
N ARG A 5 0.72 -12.41 13.10
CA ARG A 5 -0.12 -11.55 12.31
C ARG A 5 -1.27 -10.99 13.10
N THR A 6 -1.42 -11.45 14.34
CA THR A 6 -2.46 -10.95 15.20
C THR A 6 -1.88 -9.92 16.13
N SER A 7 -2.72 -9.08 16.65
CA SER A 7 -2.32 -8.03 17.57
C SER A 7 -2.90 -8.30 18.94
N PRO A 8 -2.13 -8.06 20.01
CA PRO A 8 -2.71 -8.14 21.35
C PRO A 8 -3.53 -6.92 21.71
N LEU A 9 -3.53 -5.90 20.87
CA LEU A 9 -4.21 -4.65 21.18
C LEU A 9 -5.52 -4.53 20.43
N ASP A 10 -6.44 -3.81 21.02
CA ASP A 10 -7.67 -3.44 20.38
C ASP A 10 -7.50 -2.01 19.89
N MET A 11 -7.45 -1.81 18.60
CA MET A 11 -7.08 -0.54 18.04
C MET A 11 -7.92 -0.21 16.80
N ASP A 12 -8.27 1.05 16.68
CA ASP A 12 -8.96 1.57 15.51
C ASP A 12 -8.18 2.81 15.08
N LEU A 13 -7.57 2.74 13.91
CA LEU A 13 -6.68 3.78 13.46
C LEU A 13 -7.08 4.23 12.06
N THR A 14 -7.18 5.53 11.86
CA THR A 14 -7.41 6.09 10.55
C THR A 14 -6.12 6.71 10.04
N VAL A 15 -5.70 6.27 8.87
CA VAL A 15 -4.51 6.79 8.22
C VAL A 15 -4.96 7.63 7.04
N SER A 16 -4.55 8.89 7.04
CA SER A 16 -4.92 9.80 5.97
C SER A 16 -3.67 10.47 5.44
N LEU A 17 -3.44 10.30 4.14
CA LEU A 17 -2.32 10.93 3.47
C LEU A 17 -2.88 12.11 2.71
N GLY A 18 -2.97 13.25 3.39
CA GLY A 18 -3.59 14.44 2.83
C GLY A 18 -2.85 14.95 1.62
N ASP A 19 -1.54 15.05 1.73
CA ASP A 19 -0.71 15.41 0.61
C ASP A 19 0.02 14.18 0.12
N LYS A 20 0.55 14.24 -1.08
CA LYS A 20 1.32 13.12 -1.61
C LYS A 20 2.54 12.88 -0.74
N VAL A 21 2.69 11.66 -0.31
CA VAL A 21 3.84 11.22 0.48
C VAL A 21 4.84 10.62 -0.49
N LYS A 22 5.99 11.24 -0.62
CA LYS A 22 7.03 10.77 -1.52
C LYS A 22 7.75 9.61 -0.89
N MET A 23 8.05 8.61 -1.70
CA MET A 23 8.79 7.47 -1.21
C MET A 23 9.84 7.06 -2.23
N THR A 24 10.94 6.53 -1.73
CA THR A 24 12.05 6.08 -2.56
C THR A 24 12.61 4.82 -1.94
N GLY A 25 12.78 3.78 -2.75
CA GLY A 25 13.38 2.55 -2.27
C GLY A 25 13.09 1.41 -3.22
N PHE A 26 13.92 0.39 -3.19
CA PHE A 26 13.75 -0.82 -3.98
C PHE A 26 13.50 -0.56 -5.46
N GLY A 27 14.10 0.51 -5.98
CA GLY A 27 13.92 0.86 -7.39
C GLY A 27 12.72 1.72 -7.68
N LEU A 28 11.92 2.04 -6.69
CA LEU A 28 10.73 2.84 -6.87
C LEU A 28 10.96 4.26 -6.39
N LYS A 29 10.61 5.22 -7.23
CA LYS A 29 10.52 6.63 -6.85
C LYS A 29 9.13 7.07 -7.14
N GLY A 30 8.36 7.35 -6.12
CA GLY A 30 6.97 7.67 -6.35
C GLY A 30 6.33 8.36 -5.20
N ALA A 31 5.00 8.36 -5.24
CA ALA A 31 4.21 9.04 -4.24
C ALA A 31 2.99 8.21 -3.92
N LEU A 32 2.53 8.35 -2.69
CA LEU A 32 1.32 7.70 -2.20
C LEU A 32 0.35 8.78 -1.77
N THR A 33 -0.93 8.53 -2.01
CA THR A 33 -1.99 9.37 -1.48
C THR A 33 -3.21 8.50 -1.20
N GLY A 34 -4.12 9.00 -0.39
CA GLY A 34 -5.34 8.28 -0.07
C GLY A 34 -5.58 8.21 1.43
N LYS A 35 -6.51 7.37 1.81
CA LYS A 35 -6.77 7.13 3.22
C LYS A 35 -7.35 5.76 3.43
N MET A 36 -7.12 5.23 4.62
CA MET A 36 -7.61 3.92 4.98
C MET A 36 -7.83 3.87 6.48
N GLN A 37 -8.63 2.93 6.90
CA GLN A 37 -8.90 2.67 8.29
C GLN A 37 -8.41 1.28 8.62
N VAL A 38 -7.78 1.14 9.75
CA VAL A 38 -7.18 -0.13 10.18
C VAL A 38 -7.71 -0.48 11.54
N TRP A 39 -8.12 -1.73 11.70
CA TRP A 39 -8.60 -2.22 12.99
C TRP A 39 -7.74 -3.39 13.43
N ALA A 40 -7.40 -3.39 14.70
CA ALA A 40 -6.69 -4.50 15.32
C ALA A 40 -7.50 -4.95 16.52
N LYS A 41 -7.78 -6.24 16.59
CA LYS A 41 -8.46 -6.82 17.73
C LYS A 41 -7.64 -7.96 18.28
N PRO A 42 -7.69 -8.18 19.61
CA PRO A 42 -6.88 -9.24 20.21
C PRO A 42 -7.17 -10.59 19.57
N GLY A 43 -6.13 -11.30 19.22
CA GLY A 43 -6.26 -12.63 18.66
C GLY A 43 -6.73 -12.71 17.23
N ARG A 44 -6.81 -11.57 16.54
CA ARG A 44 -7.25 -11.55 15.14
C ARG A 44 -6.27 -10.78 14.29
N GLU A 45 -6.24 -11.10 13.01
CA GLU A 45 -5.45 -10.33 12.07
C GLU A 45 -5.97 -8.92 11.97
N MET A 46 -5.06 -8.00 11.68
CA MET A 46 -5.46 -6.62 11.42
C MET A 46 -6.22 -6.55 10.10
N THR A 47 -7.31 -5.82 10.11
CA THR A 47 -8.12 -5.62 8.92
C THR A 47 -8.11 -4.16 8.54
N ALA A 48 -8.43 -3.89 7.29
CA ALA A 48 -8.42 -2.53 6.79
C ALA A 48 -9.56 -2.27 5.83
N ASN A 49 -9.90 -1.02 5.68
CA ASN A 49 -10.87 -0.56 4.71
C ASN A 49 -10.40 0.78 4.16
N GLY A 50 -10.49 0.94 2.85
CA GLY A 50 -10.08 2.18 2.21
C GLY A 50 -9.18 1.91 1.05
N GLY A 51 -8.43 2.93 0.63
CA GLY A 51 -7.59 2.79 -0.53
C GLY A 51 -6.46 3.77 -0.58
N LEU A 52 -5.38 3.34 -1.19
CA LEU A 52 -4.22 4.17 -1.45
C LEU A 52 -3.96 4.20 -2.94
N GLU A 53 -3.46 5.33 -3.41
CA GLU A 53 -3.03 5.47 -4.80
C GLU A 53 -1.53 5.63 -4.84
N VAL A 54 -0.91 4.96 -5.80
CA VAL A 54 0.53 4.97 -5.98
C VAL A 54 0.83 5.47 -7.38
N SER A 55 1.82 6.32 -7.50
CA SER A 55 2.28 6.76 -8.81
C SER A 55 3.80 6.91 -8.75
N GLY A 56 4.44 6.88 -9.92
CA GLY A 56 5.87 7.08 -9.97
C GLY A 56 6.56 6.22 -10.99
N ARG A 57 7.85 6.03 -10.80
CA ARG A 57 8.69 5.27 -11.71
C ARG A 57 9.36 4.13 -10.95
N TYR A 58 9.39 3.00 -11.59
CA TYR A 58 10.05 1.82 -11.04
C TYR A 58 11.18 1.43 -11.97
N LYS A 59 12.37 1.31 -11.42
CA LYS A 59 13.56 1.00 -12.21
C LYS A 59 14.35 -0.05 -11.48
N ALA A 60 14.27 -1.27 -11.96
CA ALA A 60 14.97 -2.38 -11.35
C ALA A 60 15.05 -3.52 -12.34
N TYR A 61 16.05 -4.37 -12.20
CA TYR A 61 16.20 -5.58 -13.02
C TYR A 61 16.16 -5.29 -14.50
N GLY A 62 16.74 -4.16 -14.91
CA GLY A 62 16.76 -3.80 -16.33
C GLY A 62 15.45 -3.27 -16.84
N GLN A 63 14.46 -3.05 -15.97
CA GLN A 63 13.18 -2.51 -16.36
C GLN A 63 13.10 -1.06 -15.98
N ASP A 64 12.43 -0.27 -16.82
CA ASP A 64 12.14 1.12 -16.53
C ASP A 64 10.66 1.31 -16.81
N LEU A 65 9.87 1.30 -15.75
CA LEU A 65 8.42 1.33 -15.86
C LEU A 65 7.88 2.61 -15.23
N THR A 66 6.86 3.16 -15.87
CA THR A 66 6.12 4.27 -15.29
C THR A 66 4.79 3.73 -14.80
N ILE A 67 4.51 3.92 -13.52
CA ILE A 67 3.23 3.52 -12.97
C ILE A 67 2.25 4.64 -13.27
N THR A 68 1.38 4.39 -14.23
CA THR A 68 0.41 5.39 -14.64
C THR A 68 -0.80 5.38 -13.72
N ARG A 69 -1.08 4.23 -13.13
CA ARG A 69 -2.15 4.12 -12.15
C ARG A 69 -1.87 2.94 -11.25
N GLY A 70 -1.85 3.17 -9.96
CA GLY A 70 -1.70 2.11 -9.00
C GLY A 70 -2.66 2.33 -7.85
N ASN A 71 -3.43 1.30 -7.52
CA ASN A 71 -4.39 1.37 -6.42
C ASN A 71 -4.23 0.15 -5.55
N LEU A 72 -4.26 0.39 -4.24
CA LEU A 72 -4.33 -0.66 -3.26
C LEU A 72 -5.63 -0.43 -2.51
N ASN A 73 -6.49 -1.42 -2.51
CA ASN A 73 -7.80 -1.26 -1.89
C ASN A 73 -8.05 -2.36 -0.89
N TRP A 74 -8.65 -1.98 0.21
CA TRP A 74 -9.08 -2.91 1.25
C TRP A 74 -10.56 -2.73 1.45
N ASN A 75 -11.28 -3.85 1.50
CA ASN A 75 -12.71 -3.84 1.77
C ASN A 75 -12.94 -4.77 2.93
N TYR A 76 -12.52 -4.33 4.12
CA TYR A 76 -12.56 -5.11 5.35
C TYR A 76 -11.75 -6.41 5.21
N ASN A 77 -10.69 -6.34 4.42
CA ASN A 77 -9.76 -7.45 4.23
C ASN A 77 -8.64 -7.37 5.24
N ALA A 78 -7.89 -8.47 5.37
CA ALA A 78 -6.64 -8.43 6.11
C ALA A 78 -5.73 -7.37 5.53
N VAL A 79 -5.02 -6.67 6.39
CA VAL A 79 -4.15 -5.58 5.96
C VAL A 79 -3.04 -6.07 5.03
N SER A 80 -2.68 -7.34 5.14
CA SER A 80 -1.66 -7.94 4.28
C SER A 80 -2.20 -8.43 2.94
N ALA A 81 -3.50 -8.28 2.70
CA ALA A 81 -4.14 -8.82 1.50
C ALA A 81 -4.98 -7.76 0.79
N PRO A 82 -4.38 -6.66 0.34
CA PRO A 82 -5.13 -5.65 -0.41
C PRO A 82 -5.45 -6.16 -1.80
N ARG A 83 -6.49 -5.60 -2.38
CA ARG A 83 -6.73 -5.76 -3.79
C ARG A 83 -5.81 -4.79 -4.53
N ILE A 84 -5.02 -5.32 -5.44
CA ILE A 84 -4.01 -4.54 -6.14
C ILE A 84 -4.43 -4.37 -7.58
N ASN A 85 -4.40 -3.12 -8.05
CA ASN A 85 -4.71 -2.80 -9.41
C ASN A 85 -3.67 -1.81 -9.90
N ILE A 86 -2.67 -2.29 -10.63
CA ILE A 86 -1.56 -1.47 -11.06
C ILE A 86 -1.45 -1.51 -12.57
N ARG A 87 -1.36 -0.33 -13.16
CA ARG A 87 -1.09 -0.19 -14.58
C ARG A 87 0.24 0.50 -14.75
N ALA A 88 1.13 -0.13 -15.47
CA ALA A 88 2.46 0.41 -15.69
C ALA A 88 2.80 0.34 -17.16
N GLU A 89 3.58 1.29 -17.63
CA GLU A 89 4.03 1.33 -19.00
C GLU A 89 5.54 1.27 -19.03
N ARG A 90 6.08 0.45 -19.94
CA ARG A 90 7.50 0.35 -20.11
C ARG A 90 7.99 1.53 -20.93
N ARG A 91 9.03 2.17 -20.46
CA ARG A 91 9.65 3.22 -21.23
C ARG A 91 10.63 2.61 -22.19
N ILE A 92 10.52 3.03 -23.43
CA ILE A 92 11.44 2.60 -24.48
C ILE A 92 12.18 3.83 -24.95
N GLY A 93 13.43 3.72 -25.00
CA GLY A 93 14.12 4.86 -25.50
C GLY A 93 15.29 5.24 -24.99
#